data_4989e0996b3b83498408b40bf44ceff3
#
_entry.id   4989e0996b3b83498408b40bf44ceff3
#
_cell.length_a   1.000
_cell.length_b   1.000
_cell.length_c   1.000
_cell.angle_alpha   90.00
_cell.angle_beta   90.00
_cell.angle_gamma   90.00
#
_symmetry.space_group_name_H-M   'P 1'
#
loop_
_entity.id
_entity.type
_entity.pdbx_description
1 polymer ?
#
loop_
_entity_poly.entity_id
_entity_poly.type
_entity_poly.pdbx_seq_one_letter_code
_entity_poly.pdbx_strand_id
1 'polypeptide(L)'
;MPIKKILYIILFFMIFNFANAEENLKSVGKFKDWESFILSQEGNKICFAQSSPVVRAPKKLKSDPSRLFVSFRPLENIKNEISVTNGYEFKVKVPVIAKSGKKSYDLFSKGKFAWVVDNKDEVKLITTMKKASRLMIIGKTDKGDQTTDHYSMMGFTKAYNIAKKSCS
;
A
#
# COMPACT_ATOMS: atom_id res chain seq x y z
N MET A 1 42.39 23.50 59.07
CA MET A 1 41.13 22.72 58.95
C MET A 1 40.57 22.94 57.55
N PRO A 2 40.52 21.96 56.68
CA PRO A 2 39.98 22.17 55.32
C PRO A 2 38.50 21.88 55.30
N ILE A 3 37.76 22.85 54.77
CA ILE A 3 36.34 22.77 54.53
C ILE A 3 36.13 21.86 53.32
N LYS A 4 35.51 20.70 53.54
CA LYS A 4 35.09 19.78 52.47
C LYS A 4 33.92 20.40 51.66
N LYS A 5 34.19 20.80 50.44
CA LYS A 5 33.15 21.16 49.47
C LYS A 5 32.45 19.88 49.02
N ILE A 6 31.23 19.69 49.46
CA ILE A 6 30.32 18.63 48.93
C ILE A 6 29.75 19.13 47.60
N LEU A 7 30.24 18.54 46.53
CA LEU A 7 29.74 18.79 45.17
C LEU A 7 28.48 17.93 44.95
N TYR A 8 27.30 18.55 45.02
CA TYR A 8 26.07 17.92 44.63
C TYR A 8 26.02 17.83 43.11
N ILE A 9 26.32 16.65 42.58
CA ILE A 9 26.06 16.31 41.20
C ILE A 9 24.56 16.00 41.10
N ILE A 10 23.77 17.00 40.66
CA ILE A 10 22.38 16.79 40.27
C ILE A 10 22.42 16.07 38.94
N LEU A 11 22.27 14.73 38.97
CA LEU A 11 22.07 13.90 37.82
C LEU A 11 20.65 14.15 37.29
N PHE A 12 20.54 15.11 36.37
CA PHE A 12 19.28 15.38 35.65
C PHE A 12 19.02 14.21 34.73
N PHE A 13 18.27 13.24 35.22
CA PHE A 13 17.72 12.17 34.39
C PHE A 13 16.71 12.79 33.43
N MET A 14 17.15 13.18 32.22
CA MET A 14 16.26 13.41 31.09
C MET A 14 15.61 12.09 30.76
N ILE A 15 14.41 11.88 31.27
CA ILE A 15 13.51 10.82 30.82
C ILE A 15 13.09 11.23 29.42
N PHE A 16 13.79 10.75 28.41
CA PHE A 16 13.31 10.75 27.05
C PHE A 16 12.07 9.85 26.99
N ASN A 17 10.91 10.45 27.14
CA ASN A 17 9.66 9.80 26.75
C ASN A 17 9.74 9.60 25.24
N PHE A 18 10.15 8.41 24.81
CA PHE A 18 9.88 7.95 23.46
C PHE A 18 8.34 7.84 23.38
N ALA A 19 7.71 8.85 22.81
CA ALA A 19 6.32 8.73 22.39
C ALA A 19 6.31 7.60 21.35
N ASN A 20 5.89 6.42 21.77
CA ASN A 20 5.54 5.36 20.82
C ASN A 20 4.39 5.92 20.01
N ALA A 21 4.67 6.34 18.78
CA ALA A 21 3.65 6.67 17.81
C ALA A 21 2.88 5.38 17.54
N GLU A 22 1.74 5.22 18.16
CA GLU A 22 0.88 4.05 18.01
C GLU A 22 0.26 4.13 16.62
N GLU A 23 0.74 3.24 15.75
CA GLU A 23 0.22 3.08 14.41
C GLU A 23 -1.14 2.37 14.49
N ASN A 24 -2.23 3.15 14.49
CA ASN A 24 -3.58 2.62 14.59
C ASN A 24 -4.15 2.29 13.22
N LEU A 25 -4.03 1.01 12.82
CA LEU A 25 -4.70 0.46 11.65
C LEU A 25 -6.10 -0.06 12.03
N LYS A 26 -7.13 0.54 11.43
CA LYS A 26 -8.53 0.16 11.65
C LYS A 26 -9.18 -0.31 10.36
N SER A 27 -9.73 -1.53 10.34
CA SER A 27 -10.65 -1.97 9.30
C SER A 27 -11.98 -1.23 9.44
N VAL A 28 -12.48 -0.66 8.34
CA VAL A 28 -13.75 0.07 8.29
C VAL A 28 -14.79 -0.63 7.42
N GLY A 29 -14.46 -1.79 6.87
CA GLY A 29 -15.41 -2.67 6.20
C GLY A 29 -14.77 -3.64 5.22
N LYS A 30 -15.32 -4.85 5.21
CA LYS A 30 -14.96 -5.92 4.28
C LYS A 30 -16.09 -6.17 3.29
N PHE A 31 -15.75 -6.19 1.99
CA PHE A 31 -16.69 -6.26 0.89
C PHE A 31 -16.21 -7.31 -0.12
N LYS A 32 -16.66 -8.55 0.06
CA LYS A 32 -16.21 -9.69 -0.75
C LYS A 32 -14.67 -9.83 -0.68
N ASP A 33 -13.98 -9.61 -1.80
CA ASP A 33 -12.53 -9.78 -1.94
C ASP A 33 -11.74 -8.49 -1.62
N TRP A 34 -12.44 -7.43 -1.19
CA TRP A 34 -11.85 -6.14 -0.85
C TRP A 34 -12.15 -5.73 0.58
N GLU A 35 -11.21 -5.04 1.20
CA GLU A 35 -11.36 -4.49 2.55
C GLU A 35 -10.83 -3.05 2.59
N SER A 36 -11.50 -2.20 3.37
CA SER A 36 -11.14 -0.79 3.53
C SER A 36 -10.58 -0.54 4.91
N PHE A 37 -9.56 0.31 4.98
CA PHE A 37 -8.83 0.62 6.19
C PHE A 37 -8.62 2.11 6.36
N ILE A 38 -8.46 2.51 7.62
CA ILE A 38 -7.92 3.79 8.04
C ILE A 38 -6.65 3.50 8.85
N LEU A 39 -5.56 4.11 8.45
CA LEU A 39 -4.31 4.16 9.19
C LEU A 39 -4.15 5.57 9.74
N SER A 40 -4.00 5.69 11.05
CA SER A 40 -3.69 6.96 11.73
C SER A 40 -2.28 6.88 12.30
N GLN A 41 -1.42 7.80 11.90
CA GLN A 41 -0.02 7.86 12.34
C GLN A 41 0.37 9.32 12.50
N GLU A 42 0.80 9.72 13.70
CA GLU A 42 1.33 11.08 13.98
C GLU A 42 0.46 12.22 13.45
N GLY A 43 -0.87 12.11 13.58
CA GLY A 43 -1.82 13.09 13.07
C GLY A 43 -2.12 12.97 11.57
N ASN A 44 -1.41 12.12 10.84
CA ASN A 44 -1.69 11.77 9.46
C ASN A 44 -2.80 10.73 9.39
N LYS A 45 -3.67 10.89 8.39
CA LYS A 45 -4.71 9.92 8.10
C LYS A 45 -4.54 9.39 6.69
N ILE A 46 -4.36 8.09 6.58
CA ILE A 46 -4.27 7.37 5.30
C ILE A 46 -5.45 6.42 5.24
N CYS A 47 -6.23 6.49 4.16
CA CYS A 47 -7.34 5.59 3.94
C CYS A 47 -7.07 4.77 2.68
N PHE A 48 -7.33 3.49 2.71
CA PHE A 48 -7.09 2.67 1.54
C PHE A 48 -8.05 1.49 1.45
N ALA A 49 -8.31 1.06 0.24
CA ALA A 49 -8.92 -0.23 -0.07
C ALA A 49 -7.83 -1.19 -0.52
N GLN A 50 -7.86 -2.42 -0.05
CA GLN A 50 -6.91 -3.46 -0.43
C GLN A 50 -7.58 -4.78 -0.79
N SER A 51 -6.88 -5.57 -1.60
CA SER A 51 -7.23 -6.94 -1.93
C SER A 51 -5.98 -7.81 -2.03
N SER A 52 -6.17 -9.12 -1.82
CA SER A 52 -5.18 -10.16 -2.11
C SER A 52 -5.51 -10.83 -3.45
N PRO A 53 -4.52 -11.35 -4.19
CA PRO A 53 -4.81 -12.09 -5.39
C PRO A 53 -5.55 -13.39 -5.09
N VAL A 54 -6.55 -13.71 -5.89
CA VAL A 54 -7.30 -14.98 -5.82
C VAL A 54 -6.59 -16.13 -6.53
N VAL A 55 -5.71 -15.80 -7.47
CA VAL A 55 -4.82 -16.75 -8.15
C VAL A 55 -3.45 -16.12 -8.35
N ARG A 56 -2.40 -16.89 -8.12
CA ARG A 56 -1.00 -16.49 -8.36
C ARG A 56 -0.29 -17.51 -9.25
N ALA A 57 0.48 -17.04 -10.21
CA ALA A 57 1.30 -17.86 -11.08
C ALA A 57 2.71 -17.25 -11.20
N PRO A 58 3.78 -18.09 -11.09
CA PRO A 58 3.73 -19.51 -10.75
C PRO A 58 3.42 -19.76 -9.26
N LYS A 59 2.68 -20.83 -8.98
CA LYS A 59 2.29 -21.22 -7.60
C LYS A 59 3.48 -21.50 -6.67
N LYS A 60 4.60 -21.90 -7.23
CA LYS A 60 5.81 -22.30 -6.47
C LYS A 60 6.70 -21.12 -6.07
N LEU A 61 6.40 -19.90 -6.50
CA LEU A 61 7.20 -18.74 -6.12
C LEU A 61 7.01 -18.45 -4.63
N LYS A 62 8.08 -18.66 -3.86
CA LYS A 62 8.12 -18.25 -2.46
C LYS A 62 8.30 -16.73 -2.41
N SER A 63 7.33 -16.02 -1.92
CA SER A 63 7.36 -14.57 -1.76
C SER A 63 6.48 -14.16 -0.58
N ASP A 64 6.68 -12.94 -0.09
CA ASP A 64 5.74 -12.33 0.85
C ASP A 64 4.34 -12.20 0.22
N PRO A 65 3.30 -11.95 1.01
CA PRO A 65 1.95 -11.75 0.49
C PRO A 65 1.88 -10.60 -0.53
N SER A 66 1.22 -10.86 -1.67
CA SER A 66 0.85 -9.80 -2.61
C SER A 66 -0.37 -9.04 -2.15
N ARG A 67 -0.39 -7.73 -2.44
CA ARG A 67 -1.52 -6.84 -2.17
C ARG A 67 -1.66 -5.81 -3.28
N LEU A 68 -2.89 -5.51 -3.63
CA LEU A 68 -3.26 -4.40 -4.50
C LEU A 68 -4.01 -3.37 -3.66
N PHE A 69 -3.58 -2.10 -3.76
CA PHE A 69 -4.11 -0.99 -2.96
C PHE A 69 -4.67 0.11 -3.85
N VAL A 70 -5.66 0.82 -3.32
CA VAL A 70 -6.01 2.17 -3.77
C VAL A 70 -6.03 3.07 -2.55
N SER A 71 -5.14 4.05 -2.50
CA SER A 71 -4.86 4.86 -1.31
C SER A 71 -5.26 6.32 -1.50
N PHE A 72 -5.65 6.94 -0.37
CA PHE A 72 -5.99 8.34 -0.21
C PHE A 72 -5.15 8.90 0.93
N ARG A 73 -4.35 9.93 0.66
CA ARG A 73 -3.50 10.61 1.65
C ARG A 73 -3.75 12.12 1.56
N PRO A 74 -4.72 12.67 2.33
CA PRO A 74 -5.14 14.07 2.21
C PRO A 74 -4.01 15.07 2.41
N LEU A 75 -3.13 14.86 3.40
CA LEU A 75 -2.03 15.77 3.69
C LEU A 75 -0.98 15.84 2.57
N GLU A 76 -0.85 14.76 1.78
CA GLU A 76 0.03 14.71 0.61
C GLU A 76 -0.70 15.07 -0.69
N ASN A 77 -1.99 15.47 -0.60
CA ASN A 77 -2.87 15.72 -1.74
C ASN A 77 -3.01 14.52 -2.72
N ILE A 78 -2.84 13.31 -2.21
CA ILE A 78 -2.97 12.05 -2.97
C ILE A 78 -4.41 11.55 -2.88
N LYS A 79 -5.04 11.35 -4.04
CA LYS A 79 -6.48 11.09 -4.13
C LYS A 79 -6.87 9.71 -4.68
N ASN A 80 -6.00 8.95 -5.29
CA ASN A 80 -6.34 7.67 -5.93
C ASN A 80 -5.11 6.79 -6.20
N GLU A 81 -4.03 6.92 -5.45
CA GLU A 81 -2.82 6.16 -5.76
C GLU A 81 -3.08 4.67 -5.82
N ILE A 82 -2.86 4.10 -6.99
CA ILE A 82 -2.92 2.65 -7.20
C ILE A 82 -1.51 2.10 -7.05
N SER A 83 -1.34 1.19 -6.10
CA SER A 83 -0.07 0.52 -5.87
C SER A 83 -0.25 -0.98 -5.66
N VAL A 84 0.79 -1.72 -5.96
CA VAL A 84 0.82 -3.17 -5.77
C VAL A 84 2.16 -3.58 -5.16
N THR A 85 2.12 -4.56 -4.26
CA THR A 85 3.31 -5.32 -3.87
C THR A 85 3.11 -6.79 -4.25
N ASN A 86 4.12 -7.40 -4.84
CA ASN A 86 4.08 -8.81 -5.19
C ASN A 86 4.94 -9.67 -4.26
N GLY A 87 5.51 -9.05 -3.21
CA GLY A 87 6.29 -9.74 -2.19
C GLY A 87 7.69 -10.20 -2.65
N TYR A 88 8.13 -9.77 -3.82
CA TYR A 88 9.48 -9.98 -4.36
C TYR A 88 10.00 -8.68 -5.00
N GLU A 89 11.33 -8.61 -5.22
CA GLU A 89 11.94 -7.49 -5.94
C GLU A 89 11.58 -7.56 -7.43
N PHE A 90 10.98 -6.48 -7.94
CA PHE A 90 10.69 -6.36 -9.37
C PHE A 90 11.95 -6.12 -10.18
N LYS A 91 11.99 -6.67 -11.39
CA LYS A 91 13.07 -6.44 -12.33
C LYS A 91 13.16 -4.97 -12.72
N VAL A 92 14.33 -4.38 -12.49
CA VAL A 92 14.59 -2.96 -12.78
C VAL A 92 14.39 -2.66 -14.27
N LYS A 93 13.85 -1.50 -14.61
CA LYS A 93 13.57 -1.02 -15.98
C LYS A 93 12.58 -1.86 -16.78
N VAL A 94 11.86 -2.76 -16.12
CA VAL A 94 10.77 -3.52 -16.76
C VAL A 94 9.45 -3.07 -16.10
N PRO A 95 8.48 -2.55 -16.87
CA PRO A 95 7.21 -2.13 -16.30
C PRO A 95 6.44 -3.33 -15.74
N VAL A 96 5.74 -3.10 -14.64
CA VAL A 96 4.69 -4.00 -14.16
C VAL A 96 3.40 -3.61 -14.86
N ILE A 97 2.63 -4.58 -15.31
CA ILE A 97 1.45 -4.32 -16.14
C ILE A 97 0.18 -4.68 -15.38
N ALA A 98 -0.73 -3.73 -15.25
CA ALA A 98 -2.11 -3.97 -14.84
C ALA A 98 -3.00 -4.17 -16.07
N LYS A 99 -3.61 -5.35 -16.21
CA LYS A 99 -4.39 -5.71 -17.40
C LYS A 99 -5.81 -6.18 -17.04
N SER A 100 -6.80 -5.67 -17.77
CA SER A 100 -8.19 -6.14 -17.69
C SER A 100 -8.82 -6.15 -19.08
N GLY A 101 -9.14 -7.34 -19.58
CA GLY A 101 -9.59 -7.54 -20.95
C GLY A 101 -8.55 -7.03 -21.97
N LYS A 102 -8.97 -6.11 -22.82
CA LYS A 102 -8.07 -5.47 -23.82
C LYS A 102 -7.32 -4.24 -23.29
N LYS A 103 -7.64 -3.76 -22.07
CA LYS A 103 -7.01 -2.58 -21.49
C LYS A 103 -5.76 -2.97 -20.69
N SER A 104 -4.71 -2.19 -20.85
CA SER A 104 -3.41 -2.38 -20.21
C SER A 104 -2.87 -1.04 -19.71
N TYR A 105 -2.22 -1.04 -18.56
CA TYR A 105 -1.65 0.12 -17.89
C TYR A 105 -0.28 -0.25 -17.34
N ASP A 106 0.71 0.60 -17.59
CA ASP A 106 2.06 0.40 -17.09
C ASP A 106 2.20 1.00 -15.68
N LEU A 107 2.83 0.24 -14.80
CA LEU A 107 3.19 0.67 -13.46
C LEU A 107 4.71 0.76 -13.36
N PHE A 108 5.20 1.86 -12.80
CA PHE A 108 6.60 2.01 -12.43
C PHE A 108 6.89 1.18 -11.18
N SER A 109 8.01 0.45 -11.18
CA SER A 109 8.42 -0.38 -10.04
C SER A 109 9.70 0.12 -9.39
N LYS A 110 9.74 0.01 -8.05
CA LYS A 110 10.93 0.20 -7.22
C LYS A 110 10.88 -0.76 -6.04
N GLY A 111 11.90 -1.61 -5.92
CA GLY A 111 11.91 -2.65 -4.90
C GLY A 111 10.74 -3.63 -5.09
N LYS A 112 10.02 -3.91 -4.03
CA LYS A 112 8.87 -4.82 -4.02
C LYS A 112 7.55 -4.16 -4.42
N PHE A 113 7.55 -2.87 -4.74
CA PHE A 113 6.36 -2.09 -5.04
C PHE A 113 6.32 -1.62 -6.48
N ALA A 114 5.11 -1.50 -7.02
CA ALA A 114 4.86 -0.82 -8.28
C ALA A 114 3.59 0.04 -8.17
N TRP A 115 3.55 1.18 -8.88
CA TRP A 115 2.42 2.12 -8.84
C TRP A 115 2.24 2.83 -10.19
N VAL A 116 1.03 3.29 -10.42
CA VAL A 116 0.71 4.14 -11.57
C VAL A 116 1.28 5.53 -11.32
N VAL A 117 2.00 6.08 -12.30
CA VAL A 117 2.66 7.38 -12.16
C VAL A 117 1.78 8.53 -12.65
N ASP A 118 1.02 8.31 -13.71
CA ASP A 118 0.19 9.35 -14.33
C ASP A 118 -1.22 9.36 -13.74
N ASN A 119 -1.65 10.51 -13.20
CA ASN A 119 -2.97 10.68 -12.60
C ASN A 119 -4.14 10.37 -13.56
N LYS A 120 -3.96 10.61 -14.88
CA LYS A 120 -5.01 10.30 -15.88
C LYS A 120 -5.16 8.79 -16.05
N ASP A 121 -4.05 8.06 -15.99
CA ASP A 121 -4.07 6.61 -16.09
C ASP A 121 -4.58 5.98 -14.80
N GLU A 122 -4.33 6.57 -13.63
CA GLU A 122 -4.99 6.17 -12.38
C GLU A 122 -6.52 6.26 -12.48
N VAL A 123 -7.06 7.38 -12.96
CA VAL A 123 -8.50 7.58 -13.13
C VAL A 123 -9.09 6.57 -14.11
N LYS A 124 -8.39 6.31 -15.23
CA LYS A 124 -8.81 5.30 -16.22
C LYS A 124 -8.79 3.89 -15.64
N LEU A 125 -7.74 3.55 -14.88
CA LEU A 125 -7.60 2.23 -14.26
C LEU A 125 -8.66 2.03 -13.17
N ILE A 126 -8.93 3.02 -12.31
CA ILE A 126 -10.05 2.99 -11.35
C ILE A 126 -11.39 2.75 -12.06
N THR A 127 -11.63 3.47 -13.16
CA THR A 127 -12.86 3.29 -13.96
C THR A 127 -12.95 1.88 -14.54
N THR A 128 -11.83 1.32 -14.97
CA THR A 128 -11.75 -0.05 -15.47
C THR A 128 -12.01 -1.06 -14.36
N MET A 129 -11.37 -0.90 -13.19
CA MET A 129 -11.56 -1.76 -12.02
C MET A 129 -13.01 -1.80 -11.54
N LYS A 130 -13.73 -0.65 -11.58
CA LYS A 130 -15.15 -0.58 -11.19
C LYS A 130 -16.09 -1.38 -12.12
N LYS A 131 -15.68 -1.61 -13.37
CA LYS A 131 -16.47 -2.29 -14.40
C LYS A 131 -16.02 -3.73 -14.67
N ALA A 132 -14.83 -4.08 -14.23
CA ALA A 132 -14.22 -5.37 -14.49
C ALA A 132 -14.67 -6.42 -13.46
N SER A 133 -14.64 -7.69 -13.85
CA SER A 133 -14.71 -8.82 -12.92
C SER A 133 -13.34 -9.18 -12.35
N ARG A 134 -12.25 -8.89 -13.08
CA ARG A 134 -10.87 -9.27 -12.73
C ARG A 134 -9.85 -8.27 -13.25
N LEU A 135 -8.78 -8.08 -12.46
CA LEU A 135 -7.57 -7.39 -12.87
C LEU A 135 -6.39 -8.36 -12.73
N MET A 136 -5.51 -8.39 -13.74
CA MET A 136 -4.24 -9.12 -13.69
C MET A 136 -3.11 -8.15 -13.45
N ILE A 137 -2.21 -8.48 -12.54
CA ILE A 137 -0.92 -7.81 -12.36
C ILE A 137 0.15 -8.75 -12.87
N ILE A 138 0.85 -8.30 -13.91
CA ILE A 138 1.91 -9.06 -14.58
C ILE A 138 3.23 -8.37 -14.27
N GLY A 139 4.14 -9.08 -13.63
CA GLY A 139 5.46 -8.57 -13.25
C GLY A 139 6.57 -9.54 -13.65
N LYS A 140 7.80 -9.10 -13.47
CA LYS A 140 8.99 -9.96 -13.54
C LYS A 140 9.78 -9.83 -12.25
N THR A 141 10.26 -10.96 -11.72
CA THR A 141 11.20 -10.96 -10.60
C THR A 141 12.55 -10.37 -11.05
N ASP A 142 13.39 -9.99 -10.11
CA ASP A 142 14.79 -9.60 -10.36
C ASP A 142 15.56 -10.65 -11.20
N LYS A 143 15.24 -11.94 -10.99
CA LYS A 143 15.80 -13.07 -11.76
C LYS A 143 15.23 -13.20 -13.17
N GLY A 144 14.15 -12.46 -13.48
CA GLY A 144 13.53 -12.45 -14.81
C GLY A 144 12.33 -13.38 -14.97
N ASP A 145 11.93 -14.11 -13.93
CA ASP A 145 10.75 -14.98 -13.97
C ASP A 145 9.48 -14.13 -14.07
N GLN A 146 8.62 -14.44 -15.03
CA GLN A 146 7.34 -13.76 -15.16
C GLN A 146 6.36 -14.27 -14.12
N THR A 147 5.62 -13.35 -13.52
CA THR A 147 4.52 -13.66 -12.59
C THR A 147 3.23 -13.06 -13.08
N THR A 148 2.11 -13.65 -12.68
CA THR A 148 0.78 -13.12 -12.93
C THR A 148 -0.09 -13.35 -11.70
N ASP A 149 -0.52 -12.27 -11.08
CA ASP A 149 -1.44 -12.27 -9.96
C ASP A 149 -2.82 -11.80 -10.44
N HIS A 150 -3.85 -12.59 -10.17
CA HIS A 150 -5.23 -12.27 -10.53
C HIS A 150 -5.98 -11.74 -9.30
N TYR A 151 -6.50 -10.55 -9.41
CA TYR A 151 -7.34 -9.91 -8.39
C TYR A 151 -8.79 -9.91 -8.82
N SER A 152 -9.68 -10.37 -7.94
CA SER A 152 -11.12 -10.22 -8.12
C SER A 152 -11.51 -8.76 -7.91
N MET A 153 -12.42 -8.24 -8.75
CA MET A 153 -12.98 -6.89 -8.56
C MET A 153 -14.31 -6.91 -7.80
N MET A 154 -14.73 -8.07 -7.29
CA MET A 154 -15.95 -8.19 -6.48
C MET A 154 -15.79 -7.44 -5.15
N GLY A 155 -16.62 -6.41 -4.95
CA GLY A 155 -16.56 -5.56 -3.76
C GLY A 155 -15.68 -4.31 -3.91
N PHE A 156 -14.88 -4.20 -4.98
CA PHE A 156 -13.96 -3.08 -5.19
C PHE A 156 -14.63 -1.71 -5.09
N THR A 157 -15.72 -1.49 -5.86
CA THR A 157 -16.41 -0.19 -5.89
C THR A 157 -16.87 0.25 -4.50
N LYS A 158 -17.38 -0.68 -3.69
CA LYS A 158 -17.85 -0.37 -2.34
C LYS A 158 -16.68 -0.06 -1.41
N ALA A 159 -15.62 -0.89 -1.43
CA ALA A 159 -14.41 -0.66 -0.64
C ALA A 159 -13.73 0.68 -1.00
N TYR A 160 -13.57 0.95 -2.29
CA TYR A 160 -13.03 2.22 -2.79
C TYR A 160 -13.82 3.43 -2.27
N ASN A 161 -15.16 3.38 -2.37
CA ASN A 161 -16.00 4.51 -1.94
C ASN A 161 -15.92 4.74 -0.43
N ILE A 162 -15.85 3.67 0.38
CA ILE A 162 -15.68 3.77 1.83
C ILE A 162 -14.32 4.36 2.18
N ALA A 163 -13.23 3.85 1.58
CA ALA A 163 -11.89 4.39 1.80
C ALA A 163 -11.82 5.87 1.42
N LYS A 164 -12.34 6.24 0.24
CA LYS A 164 -12.41 7.64 -0.21
C LYS A 164 -13.15 8.52 0.78
N LYS A 165 -14.38 8.12 1.19
CA LYS A 165 -15.20 8.87 2.15
C LYS A 165 -14.52 9.01 3.50
N SER A 166 -13.76 8.02 3.93
CA SER A 166 -13.05 8.04 5.21
C SER A 166 -11.93 9.08 5.26
N CYS A 167 -11.40 9.52 4.11
CA CYS A 167 -10.35 10.52 3.97
C CYS A 167 -10.80 11.81 3.24
N SER A 168 -12.12 12.02 3.14
CA SER A 168 -12.73 13.26 2.62
C SER A 168 -13.00 14.23 3.75
#